data_236cc90a4c0f43f64631c3bf9e69ecd3
#
_entry.id   236cc90a4c0f43f64631c3bf9e69ecd3
#
_cell.length_a   1.000
_cell.length_b   1.000
_cell.length_c   1.000
_cell.angle_alpha   90.00
_cell.angle_beta   90.00
_cell.angle_gamma   90.00
#
_symmetry.space_group_name_H-M   'P 1'
#
loop_
_entity.id
_entity.type
_entity.pdbx_description
1 polymer ?
#
loop_
_entity_poly.entity_id
_entity_poly.type
_entity_poly.pdbx_seq_one_letter_code
_entity_poly.pdbx_strand_id
1 'polypeptide(L)'
;MTNRSELRRRFRKLRRALPPDTRAANADSIVRHYFRSGLGLRNKRIGAYLSRRDGQDGEVDLTLLLERLVSLGKQIAVPVIRRHGSMEFYAYDPDQPLLDNRFNIPEPHLLARHVTGISRDLILAPLVAFDDSGVRLGMGGGYYDRYLGSICPMLRPLIVGIAHETQRSPTPLPFDAWDIRLDAVITEAGWQPFR
;
A
#
# COMPACT_ATOMS: atom_id res chain seq x y z
N MET A 1 2.80 15.20 23.51
CA MET A 1 2.65 14.04 22.58
C MET A 1 2.09 14.55 21.26
N THR A 2 2.78 14.37 20.16
CA THR A 2 2.30 14.85 18.85
C THR A 2 1.08 14.05 18.43
N ASN A 3 -0.01 14.74 18.13
CA ASN A 3 -1.30 14.12 17.78
C ASN A 3 -1.19 13.41 16.41
N ARG A 4 -1.70 12.17 16.28
CA ARG A 4 -1.76 11.41 15.00
C ARG A 4 -2.35 12.23 13.84
N SER A 5 -3.35 13.07 14.12
CA SER A 5 -3.99 13.92 13.10
C SER A 5 -3.04 14.99 12.59
N GLU A 6 -2.20 15.54 13.45
CA GLU A 6 -1.20 16.55 13.10
C GLU A 6 -0.06 15.93 12.26
N LEU A 7 0.42 14.74 12.66
CA LEU A 7 1.40 13.98 11.89
C LEU A 7 0.87 13.65 10.49
N ARG A 8 -0.39 13.17 10.38
CA ARG A 8 -1.01 12.90 9.08
C ARG A 8 -1.06 14.16 8.22
N ARG A 9 -1.46 15.30 8.77
CA ARG A 9 -1.51 16.57 8.06
C ARG A 9 -0.13 16.98 7.54
N ARG A 10 0.91 16.87 8.38
CA ARG A 10 2.31 17.19 8.05
C ARG A 10 2.82 16.31 6.90
N PHE A 11 2.76 14.99 7.03
CA PHE A 11 3.32 14.07 6.04
C PHE A 11 2.53 14.04 4.74
N ARG A 12 1.21 14.22 4.78
CA ARG A 12 0.41 14.42 3.56
C ARG A 12 0.81 15.69 2.82
N LYS A 13 1.10 16.78 3.55
CA LYS A 13 1.59 18.01 2.93
C LYS A 13 2.95 17.80 2.24
N LEU A 14 3.89 17.13 2.91
CA LEU A 14 5.20 16.79 2.32
C LEU A 14 5.05 15.94 1.05
N ARG A 15 4.25 14.88 1.13
CA ARG A 15 4.00 13.98 -0.01
C ARG A 15 3.36 14.71 -1.20
N ARG A 16 2.37 15.56 -0.96
CA ARG A 16 1.69 16.35 -1.99
C ARG A 16 2.59 17.43 -2.62
N ALA A 17 3.56 17.91 -1.87
CA ALA A 17 4.50 18.93 -2.35
C ALA A 17 5.54 18.39 -3.34
N LEU A 18 5.66 17.06 -3.49
CA LEU A 18 6.55 16.45 -4.48
C LEU A 18 6.07 16.80 -5.89
N PRO A 19 6.95 17.34 -6.75
CA PRO A 19 6.63 17.59 -8.16
C PRO A 19 6.19 16.31 -8.88
N PRO A 20 5.30 16.40 -9.90
CA PRO A 20 4.86 15.23 -10.67
C PRO A 20 6.00 14.39 -11.23
N ASP A 21 7.01 15.03 -11.83
CA ASP A 21 8.18 14.35 -12.40
C ASP A 21 9.00 13.61 -11.34
N THR A 22 9.14 14.22 -10.14
CA THR A 22 9.81 13.56 -9.01
C THR A 22 9.02 12.34 -8.55
N ARG A 23 7.68 12.44 -8.48
CA ARG A 23 6.84 11.29 -8.11
C ARG A 23 6.95 10.16 -9.12
N ALA A 24 6.96 10.47 -10.42
CA ALA A 24 7.14 9.49 -11.48
C ALA A 24 8.52 8.80 -11.37
N ALA A 25 9.60 9.57 -11.23
CA ALA A 25 10.95 9.03 -11.05
C ALA A 25 11.08 8.15 -9.79
N ASN A 26 10.42 8.55 -8.69
CA ASN A 26 10.37 7.76 -7.47
C ASN A 26 9.61 6.44 -7.68
N ALA A 27 8.47 6.46 -8.37
CA ALA A 27 7.71 5.25 -8.70
C ALA A 27 8.55 4.27 -9.53
N ASP A 28 9.27 4.75 -10.54
CA ASP A 28 10.20 3.93 -11.34
C ASP A 28 11.33 3.32 -10.48
N SER A 29 11.86 4.10 -9.54
CA SER A 29 12.90 3.61 -8.62
C SER A 29 12.35 2.53 -7.70
N ILE A 30 11.15 2.72 -7.16
CA ILE A 30 10.45 1.75 -6.32
C ILE A 30 10.20 0.45 -7.08
N VAL A 31 9.78 0.52 -8.35
CA VAL A 31 9.65 -0.68 -9.21
C VAL A 31 10.98 -1.44 -9.33
N ARG A 32 12.08 -0.74 -9.58
CA ARG A 32 13.42 -1.36 -9.63
C ARG A 32 13.80 -2.02 -8.32
N HIS A 33 13.57 -1.35 -7.19
CA HIS A 33 13.88 -1.88 -5.86
C HIS A 33 12.98 -3.06 -5.49
N TYR A 34 11.72 -3.05 -5.89
CA TYR A 34 10.82 -4.19 -5.71
C TYR A 34 11.37 -5.46 -6.38
N PHE A 35 11.80 -5.37 -7.64
CA PHE A 35 12.36 -6.53 -8.33
C PHE A 35 13.72 -6.95 -7.76
N ARG A 36 14.59 -6.02 -7.38
CA ARG A 36 15.88 -6.32 -6.74
C ARG A 36 15.75 -6.97 -5.37
N SER A 37 14.69 -6.70 -4.63
CA SER A 37 14.44 -7.33 -3.31
C SER A 37 14.13 -8.84 -3.39
N GLY A 38 13.84 -9.36 -4.59
CA GLY A 38 13.40 -10.74 -4.80
C GLY A 38 11.93 -11.01 -4.46
N LEU A 39 11.17 -10.01 -4.04
CA LEU A 39 9.74 -10.15 -3.72
C LEU A 39 8.94 -10.64 -4.94
N GLY A 40 9.28 -10.16 -6.12
CA GLY A 40 8.63 -10.57 -7.35
C GLY A 40 8.83 -12.06 -7.71
N LEU A 41 9.91 -12.68 -7.24
CA LEU A 41 10.18 -14.11 -7.47
C LEU A 41 9.45 -14.98 -6.45
N ARG A 42 9.46 -14.61 -5.18
CA ARG A 42 8.99 -15.43 -4.06
C ARG A 42 7.47 -15.46 -3.93
N ASN A 43 6.79 -14.37 -4.32
CA ASN A 43 5.36 -14.20 -4.08
C ASN A 43 4.56 -14.34 -5.38
N LYS A 44 3.49 -15.15 -5.34
CA LYS A 44 2.58 -15.35 -6.47
C LYS A 44 1.29 -14.54 -6.33
N ARG A 45 0.78 -14.40 -5.11
CA ARG A 45 -0.51 -13.78 -4.77
C ARG A 45 -0.25 -12.48 -4.02
N ILE A 46 -0.49 -11.35 -4.67
CA ILE A 46 -0.09 -10.04 -4.19
C ILE A 46 -1.32 -9.17 -4.01
N GLY A 47 -1.53 -8.70 -2.79
CA GLY A 47 -2.44 -7.60 -2.51
C GLY A 47 -1.73 -6.27 -2.75
N ALA A 48 -2.37 -5.35 -3.46
CA ALA A 48 -1.82 -4.02 -3.71
C ALA A 48 -2.92 -2.98 -3.62
N TYR A 49 -2.56 -1.72 -3.54
CA TYR A 49 -3.53 -0.62 -3.62
C TYR A 49 -3.49 0.03 -5.02
N LEU A 50 -4.54 0.74 -5.35
CA LEU A 50 -4.58 1.65 -6.48
C LEU A 50 -4.57 3.08 -5.93
N SER A 51 -3.73 3.94 -6.52
CA SER A 51 -3.69 5.35 -6.19
C SER A 51 -4.89 6.08 -6.78
N ARG A 52 -5.20 7.27 -6.25
CA ARG A 52 -6.24 8.12 -6.83
C ARG A 52 -5.90 8.52 -8.26
N ARG A 53 -6.87 8.49 -9.15
CA ARG A 53 -6.67 8.89 -10.58
C ARG A 53 -6.19 10.31 -10.74
N ASP A 54 -6.63 11.23 -9.87
CA ASP A 54 -6.24 12.64 -9.92
C ASP A 54 -4.83 12.92 -9.38
N GLY A 55 -4.18 11.93 -8.78
CA GLY A 55 -2.85 12.04 -8.18
C GLY A 55 -2.73 13.11 -7.09
N GLN A 56 -3.83 13.71 -6.66
CA GLN A 56 -3.82 14.88 -5.75
C GLN A 56 -3.35 14.56 -4.34
N ASP A 57 -3.38 13.32 -3.91
CA ASP A 57 -2.87 12.97 -2.60
C ASP A 57 -1.40 12.58 -2.61
N GLY A 58 -0.78 12.44 -3.80
CA GLY A 58 0.64 12.20 -4.00
C GLY A 58 1.11 10.80 -3.59
N GLU A 59 0.22 9.80 -3.52
CA GLU A 59 0.61 8.40 -3.30
C GLU A 59 1.49 7.90 -4.44
N VAL A 60 2.37 6.95 -4.14
CA VAL A 60 3.16 6.29 -5.16
C VAL A 60 2.23 5.55 -6.11
N ASP A 61 2.34 5.85 -7.39
CA ASP A 61 1.59 5.15 -8.42
C ASP A 61 2.21 3.77 -8.68
N LEU A 62 1.41 2.72 -8.49
CA LEU A 62 1.83 1.34 -8.69
C LEU A 62 1.46 0.78 -10.07
N THR A 63 0.84 1.55 -10.95
CA THR A 63 0.31 1.06 -12.24
C THR A 63 1.36 0.27 -13.01
N LEU A 64 2.54 0.84 -13.21
CA LEU A 64 3.64 0.17 -13.91
C LEU A 64 4.09 -1.12 -13.21
N LEU A 65 4.13 -1.14 -11.87
CA LEU A 65 4.47 -2.34 -11.11
C LEU A 65 3.41 -3.42 -11.31
N LEU A 66 2.14 -3.07 -11.22
CA LEU A 66 1.03 -4.01 -11.33
C LEU A 66 0.94 -4.62 -12.73
N GLU A 67 1.09 -3.81 -13.79
CA GLU A 67 1.15 -4.28 -15.18
C GLU A 67 2.29 -5.30 -15.38
N ARG A 68 3.48 -4.99 -14.89
CA ARG A 68 4.62 -5.94 -14.96
C ARG A 68 4.37 -7.20 -14.15
N LEU A 69 3.75 -7.12 -12.99
CA LEU A 69 3.44 -8.30 -12.18
C LEU A 69 2.40 -9.19 -12.86
N VAL A 70 1.36 -8.59 -13.48
CA VAL A 70 0.37 -9.33 -14.26
C VAL A 70 1.02 -10.00 -15.47
N SER A 71 1.88 -9.31 -16.22
CA SER A 71 2.62 -9.88 -17.36
C SER A 71 3.53 -11.05 -16.96
N LEU A 72 4.00 -11.08 -15.70
CA LEU A 72 4.76 -12.19 -15.11
C LEU A 72 3.86 -13.31 -14.54
N GLY A 73 2.56 -13.29 -14.79
CA GLY A 73 1.62 -14.30 -14.34
C GLY A 73 1.32 -14.25 -12.83
N LYS A 74 1.57 -13.11 -12.16
CA LYS A 74 1.22 -12.94 -10.74
C LYS A 74 -0.28 -12.69 -10.60
N GLN A 75 -0.85 -13.19 -9.50
CA GLN A 75 -2.24 -12.96 -9.13
C GLN A 75 -2.33 -11.71 -8.28
N ILE A 76 -2.85 -10.65 -8.86
CA ILE A 76 -3.00 -9.36 -8.17
C ILE A 76 -4.41 -9.22 -7.64
N ALA A 77 -4.54 -8.65 -6.44
CA ALA A 77 -5.82 -8.25 -5.90
C ALA A 77 -5.71 -6.88 -5.25
N VAL A 78 -6.78 -6.09 -5.38
CA VAL A 78 -6.85 -4.73 -4.86
C VAL A 78 -8.02 -4.57 -3.89
N PRO A 79 -7.91 -3.65 -2.91
CA PRO A 79 -8.93 -3.46 -1.91
C PRO A 79 -10.17 -2.78 -2.48
N VAL A 80 -11.33 -3.23 -2.02
CA VAL A 80 -12.64 -2.60 -2.24
C VAL A 80 -13.23 -2.27 -0.87
N ILE A 81 -13.68 -1.04 -0.69
CA ILE A 81 -14.30 -0.58 0.56
C ILE A 81 -15.81 -0.80 0.48
N ARG A 82 -16.33 -1.68 1.33
CA ARG A 82 -17.75 -2.00 1.41
C ARG A 82 -18.54 -0.92 2.16
N ARG A 83 -19.84 -0.86 1.90
CA ARG A 83 -20.76 0.14 2.49
C ARG A 83 -20.71 0.17 4.02
N HIS A 84 -20.48 -0.98 4.67
CA HIS A 84 -20.38 -1.10 6.13
C HIS A 84 -18.98 -0.79 6.71
N GLY A 85 -18.05 -0.25 5.88
CA GLY A 85 -16.72 0.13 6.33
C GLY A 85 -15.73 -1.03 6.46
N SER A 86 -16.06 -2.24 6.01
CA SER A 86 -15.10 -3.33 5.84
C SER A 86 -14.30 -3.13 4.56
N MET A 87 -13.11 -3.74 4.52
CA MET A 87 -12.25 -3.79 3.34
C MET A 87 -12.08 -5.25 2.91
N GLU A 88 -12.26 -5.50 1.65
CA GLU A 88 -12.10 -6.83 1.04
C GLU A 88 -11.22 -6.71 -0.20
N PHE A 89 -10.59 -7.78 -0.61
CA PHE A 89 -9.76 -7.78 -1.80
C PHE A 89 -10.46 -8.48 -2.96
N TYR A 90 -10.35 -7.89 -4.13
CA TYR A 90 -10.87 -8.41 -5.39
C TYR A 90 -9.77 -8.59 -6.41
N ALA A 91 -9.90 -9.60 -7.27
CA ALA A 91 -8.94 -9.83 -8.34
C ALA A 91 -8.84 -8.57 -9.22
N TYR A 92 -7.62 -8.17 -9.49
CA TYR A 92 -7.29 -7.07 -10.38
C TYR A 92 -6.95 -7.62 -11.76
N ASP A 93 -7.60 -7.05 -12.75
CA ASP A 93 -7.35 -7.32 -14.16
C ASP A 93 -7.23 -5.95 -14.86
N PRO A 94 -6.05 -5.61 -15.42
CA PRO A 94 -5.85 -4.32 -16.08
C PRO A 94 -6.72 -4.11 -17.31
N ASP A 95 -7.22 -5.21 -17.93
CA ASP A 95 -8.07 -5.15 -19.12
C ASP A 95 -9.56 -4.94 -18.76
N GLN A 96 -9.90 -4.98 -17.47
CA GLN A 96 -11.26 -4.74 -17.00
C GLN A 96 -11.47 -3.29 -16.56
N PRO A 97 -12.65 -2.72 -16.80
CA PRO A 97 -12.96 -1.36 -16.36
C PRO A 97 -12.96 -1.25 -14.83
N LEU A 98 -12.35 -0.19 -14.34
CA LEU A 98 -12.37 0.19 -12.93
C LEU A 98 -13.36 1.33 -12.72
N LEU A 99 -14.10 1.29 -11.62
CA LEU A 99 -15.05 2.32 -11.20
C LEU A 99 -14.48 3.10 -10.01
N ASP A 100 -14.59 4.42 -10.05
CA ASP A 100 -14.11 5.23 -8.93
C ASP A 100 -15.06 5.15 -7.74
N ASN A 101 -14.53 4.87 -6.57
CA ASN A 101 -15.28 4.91 -5.32
C ASN A 101 -15.49 6.36 -4.82
N ARG A 102 -16.17 6.53 -3.67
CA ARG A 102 -16.42 7.84 -3.04
C ARG A 102 -15.15 8.63 -2.67
N PHE A 103 -13.98 8.01 -2.74
CA PHE A 103 -12.67 8.64 -2.47
C PHE A 103 -11.88 8.93 -3.75
N ASN A 104 -12.49 8.75 -4.94
CA ASN A 104 -11.83 8.82 -6.26
C ASN A 104 -10.68 7.81 -6.40
N ILE A 105 -10.81 6.66 -5.77
CA ILE A 105 -9.89 5.53 -5.88
C ILE A 105 -10.54 4.52 -6.83
N PRO A 106 -9.85 4.09 -7.90
CA PRO A 106 -10.36 3.05 -8.78
C PRO A 106 -10.58 1.74 -8.03
N GLU A 107 -11.70 1.08 -8.25
CA GLU A 107 -12.01 -0.23 -7.70
C GLU A 107 -12.50 -1.16 -8.82
N PRO A 108 -12.20 -2.47 -8.76
CA PRO A 108 -12.76 -3.44 -9.68
C PRO A 108 -14.28 -3.45 -9.60
N HIS A 109 -14.93 -3.76 -10.73
CA HIS A 109 -16.37 -3.96 -10.75
C HIS A 109 -16.79 -5.08 -9.76
N LEU A 110 -17.97 -4.96 -9.16
CA LEU A 110 -18.48 -5.91 -8.16
C LEU A 110 -18.60 -7.36 -8.66
N LEU A 111 -18.57 -7.58 -9.98
CA LEU A 111 -18.51 -8.90 -10.60
C LEU A 111 -17.10 -9.50 -10.64
N ALA A 112 -16.06 -8.74 -10.31
CA ALA A 112 -14.72 -9.28 -10.18
C ALA A 112 -14.68 -10.32 -9.04
N ARG A 113 -13.82 -11.32 -9.19
CA ARG A 113 -13.73 -12.40 -8.21
C ARG A 113 -13.20 -11.87 -6.86
N HIS A 114 -13.99 -12.06 -5.80
CA HIS A 114 -13.55 -11.84 -4.42
C HIS A 114 -12.39 -12.79 -4.07
N VAL A 115 -11.35 -12.26 -3.43
CA VAL A 115 -10.17 -13.03 -3.04
C VAL A 115 -9.95 -12.90 -1.54
N THR A 116 -10.04 -14.01 -0.82
CA THR A 116 -9.88 -14.04 0.64
C THR A 116 -8.44 -13.67 1.08
N GLY A 117 -8.29 -13.16 2.31
CA GLY A 117 -7.01 -12.76 2.88
C GLY A 117 -5.97 -13.89 2.96
N ILE A 118 -6.43 -15.11 3.23
CA ILE A 118 -5.60 -16.34 3.35
C ILE A 118 -4.86 -16.66 2.03
N SER A 119 -5.36 -16.16 0.90
CA SER A 119 -4.79 -16.44 -0.41
C SER A 119 -3.69 -15.49 -0.86
N ARG A 120 -3.10 -14.67 0.04
CA ARG A 120 -2.01 -13.74 -0.31
C ARG A 120 -0.70 -14.08 0.34
N ASP A 121 0.37 -13.91 -0.44
CA ASP A 121 1.74 -14.10 0.04
C ASP A 121 2.33 -12.76 0.50
N LEU A 122 1.90 -11.66 -0.14
CA LEU A 122 2.41 -10.30 0.04
C LEU A 122 1.28 -9.28 -0.02
N ILE A 123 1.36 -8.26 0.82
CA ILE A 123 0.52 -7.05 0.69
C ILE A 123 1.43 -5.83 0.58
N LEU A 124 1.28 -5.09 -0.53
CA LEU A 124 1.84 -3.77 -0.73
C LEU A 124 0.88 -2.75 -0.11
N ALA A 125 1.26 -2.16 1.02
CA ALA A 125 0.39 -1.31 1.80
C ALA A 125 0.67 0.18 1.57
N PRO A 126 -0.37 1.02 1.34
CA PRO A 126 -0.22 2.46 1.32
C PRO A 126 -0.04 2.99 2.74
N LEU A 127 0.61 4.14 2.86
CA LEU A 127 0.82 4.79 4.15
C LEU A 127 0.99 6.32 4.00
N VAL A 128 0.79 7.03 5.09
CA VAL A 128 1.04 8.48 5.19
C VAL A 128 2.45 8.74 5.71
N ALA A 129 2.89 7.98 6.69
CA ALA A 129 4.25 8.04 7.25
C ALA A 129 4.67 6.67 7.78
N PHE A 130 5.96 6.44 7.91
CA PHE A 130 6.56 5.27 8.56
C PHE A 130 7.79 5.69 9.36
N ASP A 131 8.21 4.84 10.29
CA ASP A 131 9.46 5.04 11.05
C ASP A 131 10.39 3.82 10.95
N ASP A 132 11.57 3.94 11.51
CA ASP A 132 12.61 2.92 11.45
C ASP A 132 12.31 1.65 12.26
N SER A 133 11.20 1.64 13.03
CA SER A 133 10.70 0.46 13.73
C SER A 133 9.59 -0.29 12.96
N GLY A 134 9.27 0.15 11.75
CA GLY A 134 8.19 -0.41 10.92
C GLY A 134 6.79 0.02 11.33
N VAL A 135 6.67 0.98 12.25
CA VAL A 135 5.36 1.58 12.55
C VAL A 135 4.92 2.41 11.37
N ARG A 136 3.68 2.23 10.94
CA ARG A 136 3.07 3.01 9.86
C ARG A 136 1.91 3.86 10.37
N LEU A 137 1.77 5.04 9.81
CA LEU A 137 0.62 5.90 9.99
C LEU A 137 -0.23 5.88 8.71
N GLY A 138 -1.42 5.32 8.79
CA GLY A 138 -2.39 5.33 7.68
C GLY A 138 -3.25 6.60 7.66
N MET A 139 -4.22 6.65 6.74
CA MET A 139 -5.12 7.79 6.54
C MET A 139 -6.13 8.01 7.70
N GLY A 140 -6.22 7.08 8.65
CA GLY A 140 -7.09 7.19 9.83
C GLY A 140 -8.37 6.36 9.78
N GLY A 141 -8.67 5.73 8.66
CA GLY A 141 -9.85 4.85 8.52
C GLY A 141 -9.68 3.45 9.15
N GLY A 142 -8.44 3.04 9.48
CA GLY A 142 -8.14 1.74 10.11
C GLY A 142 -8.46 0.51 9.25
N TYR A 143 -8.66 0.67 7.94
CA TYR A 143 -9.06 -0.42 7.05
C TYR A 143 -8.06 -1.57 7.03
N TYR A 144 -6.78 -1.24 6.83
CA TYR A 144 -5.71 -2.25 6.79
C TYR A 144 -5.49 -2.91 8.15
N ASP A 145 -5.57 -2.16 9.25
CA ASP A 145 -5.37 -2.73 10.60
C ASP A 145 -6.47 -3.71 10.96
N ARG A 146 -7.74 -3.37 10.69
CA ARG A 146 -8.86 -4.28 10.89
C ARG A 146 -8.78 -5.50 9.98
N TYR A 147 -8.48 -5.31 8.70
CA TYR A 147 -8.36 -6.43 7.75
C TYR A 147 -7.23 -7.38 8.14
N LEU A 148 -6.04 -6.85 8.38
CA LEU A 148 -4.87 -7.67 8.74
C LEU A 148 -5.00 -8.29 10.14
N GLY A 149 -5.61 -7.58 11.09
CA GLY A 149 -5.90 -8.10 12.43
C GLY A 149 -6.93 -9.24 12.45
N SER A 150 -7.75 -9.38 11.39
CA SER A 150 -8.67 -10.51 11.26
C SER A 150 -8.03 -11.78 10.69
N ILE A 151 -6.79 -11.70 10.20
CA ILE A 151 -6.07 -12.84 9.62
C ILE A 151 -5.37 -13.61 10.73
N CYS A 152 -5.51 -14.93 10.73
CA CYS A 152 -4.75 -15.80 11.65
C CYS A 152 -3.24 -15.49 11.56
N PRO A 153 -2.54 -15.28 12.67
CA PRO A 153 -1.12 -14.91 12.67
C PRO A 153 -0.22 -15.84 11.84
N MET A 154 -0.49 -17.15 11.84
CA MET A 154 0.27 -18.14 11.05
C MET A 154 0.07 -18.02 9.53
N LEU A 155 -0.99 -17.34 9.10
CA LEU A 155 -1.34 -17.14 7.69
C LEU A 155 -1.16 -15.68 7.25
N ARG A 156 -0.55 -14.87 8.11
CA ARG A 156 -0.34 -13.45 7.85
C ARG A 156 0.58 -13.27 6.63
N PRO A 157 0.16 -12.50 5.63
CA PRO A 157 1.02 -12.17 4.50
C PRO A 157 2.19 -11.29 4.95
N LEU A 158 3.25 -11.27 4.17
CA LEU A 158 4.29 -10.25 4.27
C LEU A 158 3.70 -8.87 3.97
N ILE A 159 3.91 -7.88 4.85
CA ILE A 159 3.36 -6.54 4.70
C ILE A 159 4.50 -5.57 4.37
N VAL A 160 4.49 -5.06 3.16
CA VAL A 160 5.51 -4.14 2.66
C VAL A 160 4.89 -2.78 2.41
N GLY A 161 5.38 -1.77 3.09
CA GLY A 161 4.99 -0.38 2.86
C GLY A 161 5.56 0.13 1.54
N ILE A 162 4.76 0.88 0.80
CA ILE A 162 5.22 1.61 -0.38
C ILE A 162 5.06 3.10 -0.10
N ALA A 163 6.17 3.84 -0.19
CA ALA A 163 6.21 5.24 0.21
C ALA A 163 7.29 6.01 -0.52
N HIS A 164 7.17 7.33 -0.55
CA HIS A 164 8.30 8.21 -0.83
C HIS A 164 9.16 8.37 0.43
N GLU A 165 10.46 8.54 0.27
CA GLU A 165 11.38 8.70 1.41
C GLU A 165 11.02 9.91 2.29
N THR A 166 10.43 10.95 1.72
CA THR A 166 9.90 12.11 2.46
C THR A 166 8.79 11.74 3.48
N GLN A 167 8.25 10.53 3.43
CA GLN A 167 7.28 10.00 4.38
C GLN A 167 7.92 9.29 5.58
N ARG A 168 9.25 9.16 5.59
CA ARG A 168 10.01 8.65 6.74
C ARG A 168 9.94 9.64 7.88
N SER A 169 9.53 9.18 9.05
CA SER A 169 9.56 9.97 10.27
C SER A 169 10.94 9.85 10.92
N PRO A 170 11.61 10.97 11.23
CA PRO A 170 12.89 10.94 11.95
C PRO A 170 12.71 10.59 13.44
N THR A 171 11.48 10.51 13.91
CA THR A 171 11.14 10.17 15.30
C THR A 171 10.11 9.06 15.33
N PRO A 172 10.08 8.24 16.41
CA PRO A 172 9.09 7.19 16.56
C PRO A 172 7.66 7.72 16.39
N LEU A 173 6.87 6.99 15.61
CA LEU A 173 5.45 7.27 15.43
C LEU A 173 4.61 6.70 16.57
N PRO A 174 3.48 7.33 16.92
CA PRO A 174 2.56 6.76 17.91
C PRO A 174 1.99 5.42 17.41
N PHE A 175 2.03 4.42 18.27
CA PHE A 175 1.63 3.04 18.00
C PHE A 175 0.66 2.55 19.07
N ASP A 176 -0.45 1.97 18.66
CA ASP A 176 -1.44 1.33 19.53
C ASP A 176 -1.41 -0.20 19.35
N ALA A 177 -1.94 -0.93 20.32
CA ALA A 177 -1.89 -2.40 20.35
C ALA A 177 -2.56 -3.09 19.15
N TRP A 178 -3.48 -2.41 18.49
CA TRP A 178 -4.18 -2.90 17.29
C TRP A 178 -3.53 -2.51 15.97
N ASP A 179 -2.53 -1.63 15.99
CA ASP A 179 -1.81 -1.24 14.77
C ASP A 179 -0.93 -2.41 14.29
N ILE A 180 -0.92 -2.63 12.99
CA ILE A 180 -0.10 -3.68 12.38
C ILE A 180 1.16 -3.06 11.81
N ARG A 181 2.32 -3.54 12.25
CA ARG A 181 3.62 -3.11 11.74
C ARG A 181 3.89 -3.64 10.34
N LEU A 182 4.70 -2.89 9.60
CA LEU A 182 5.31 -3.34 8.36
C LEU A 182 6.42 -4.35 8.65
N ASP A 183 6.58 -5.32 7.74
CA ASP A 183 7.75 -6.21 7.72
C ASP A 183 8.91 -5.57 6.96
N ALA A 184 8.60 -4.66 6.03
CA ALA A 184 9.57 -3.89 5.27
C ALA A 184 8.92 -2.66 4.63
N VAL A 185 9.75 -1.77 4.08
CA VAL A 185 9.33 -0.66 3.24
C VAL A 185 10.17 -0.60 1.96
N ILE A 186 9.57 -0.15 0.88
CA ILE A 186 10.27 0.24 -0.35
C ILE A 186 10.00 1.72 -0.59
N THR A 187 11.09 2.48 -0.73
CA THR A 187 11.09 3.87 -1.17
C THR A 187 11.97 4.02 -2.41
N GLU A 188 12.05 5.22 -2.96
CA GLU A 188 13.04 5.52 -4.02
C GLU A 188 14.49 5.36 -3.56
N ALA A 189 14.76 5.42 -2.24
CA ALA A 189 16.07 5.20 -1.66
C ALA A 189 16.45 3.71 -1.56
N GLY A 190 15.46 2.80 -1.55
CA GLY A 190 15.76 1.37 -1.52
C GLY A 190 14.73 0.50 -0.80
N TRP A 191 15.11 -0.76 -0.64
CA TRP A 191 14.41 -1.77 0.16
C TRP A 191 14.98 -1.81 1.58
N GLN A 192 14.12 -1.71 2.58
CA GLN A 192 14.49 -1.81 3.99
C GLN A 192 13.57 -2.79 4.72
N PRO A 193 14.07 -3.95 5.18
CA PRO A 193 13.32 -4.82 6.10
C PRO A 193 13.34 -4.25 7.52
N PHE A 194 12.26 -4.46 8.25
CA PHE A 194 12.18 -4.22 9.69
C PHE A 194 12.34 -5.55 10.44
N ARG A 195 13.11 -5.54 11.52
CA ARG A 195 13.35 -6.71 12.38
C ARG A 195 12.45 -6.67 13.60
#